data_0f314ef1a59917e16d90e4051b7abb12
#
_entry.id   0f314ef1a59917e16d90e4051b7abb12
#
_cell.length_a   1.000
_cell.length_b   1.000
_cell.length_c   1.000
_cell.angle_alpha   90.00
_cell.angle_beta   90.00
_cell.angle_gamma   90.00
#
_symmetry.space_group_name_H-M   'P 1'
#
loop_
_entity.id
_entity.type
_entity.pdbx_description
1 polymer ?
#
loop_
_entity_poly.entity_id
_entity_poly.type
_entity_poly.pdbx_seq_one_letter_code
_entity_poly.pdbx_strand_id
1 'polypeptide(L)'
;MSRWLWASFLAGFFVVALVRPSPLRAQESPYMVTYDHYLEEPGSLEVEYFSTLGTQRAGHDFHAGWLEFEYGATAWWTTELYLDGQTTFHDSTVFTGFRWENRFRLLQREHFINPVLYIEYEQISEADKIVKEVEGHDVEADHAVPNAIARQGHNHELELKLLLSKNFSGWNVAVNPLATKPLLPSGPWEFGYAVGASRPLALKASAQKCNFCRENFSAGAEMYGGLGDTISPGLHETSHYLAAVAAWNLPSGWTLRVSPGFGLNDNSHRWLMRWGVAREFPGFGEALGKLFRGRQ
;
A
#
# COMPACT_ATOMS: atom_id res chain seq x y z
N MET A 1 -18.42 28.22 -1.86
CA MET A 1 -17.37 27.46 -1.15
C MET A 1 -16.11 28.32 -1.17
N SER A 2 -15.60 28.67 0.00
CA SER A 2 -14.71 29.83 0.16
C SER A 2 -13.26 29.53 -0.20
N ARG A 3 -12.61 30.49 -0.85
CA ARG A 3 -11.17 30.51 -1.22
C ARG A 3 -10.22 30.27 -0.03
N TRP A 4 -10.72 30.30 1.18
CA TRP A 4 -9.98 30.09 2.45
C TRP A 4 -9.63 28.63 2.73
N LEU A 5 -10.40 27.66 2.25
CA LEU A 5 -10.12 26.23 2.44
C LEU A 5 -8.90 25.77 1.64
N TRP A 6 -8.71 26.33 0.46
CA TRP A 6 -7.53 26.03 -0.38
C TRP A 6 -6.24 26.65 0.17
N ALA A 7 -6.32 27.83 0.77
CA ALA A 7 -5.16 28.47 1.42
C ALA A 7 -4.71 27.69 2.67
N SER A 8 -5.62 27.12 3.42
CA SER A 8 -5.29 26.29 4.60
C SER A 8 -4.68 24.95 4.21
N PHE A 9 -5.13 24.35 3.09
CA PHE A 9 -4.57 23.11 2.57
C PHE A 9 -3.14 23.30 2.03
N LEU A 10 -2.91 24.39 1.30
CA LEU A 10 -1.58 24.75 0.79
C LEU A 10 -0.62 25.17 1.91
N ALA A 11 -1.09 25.86 2.95
CA ALA A 11 -0.26 26.23 4.10
C ALA A 11 0.14 25.00 4.94
N GLY A 12 -0.73 23.98 5.09
CA GLY A 12 -0.40 22.70 5.70
C GLY A 12 0.70 21.97 4.94
N PHE A 13 0.63 21.96 3.62
CA PHE A 13 1.63 21.30 2.77
C PHE A 13 3.02 21.97 2.83
N PHE A 14 3.07 23.30 3.01
CA PHE A 14 4.33 24.03 3.10
C PHE A 14 5.07 23.86 4.43
N VAL A 15 4.37 23.63 5.54
CA VAL A 15 4.99 23.40 6.86
C VAL A 15 5.70 22.04 6.91
N VAL A 16 5.18 21.05 6.19
CA VAL A 16 5.75 19.69 6.08
C VAL A 16 7.11 19.68 5.36
N ALA A 17 7.38 20.66 4.48
CA ALA A 17 8.62 20.74 3.70
C ALA A 17 9.88 21.21 4.48
N LEU A 18 9.75 21.62 5.75
CA LEU A 18 10.83 22.26 6.52
C LEU A 18 11.58 21.33 7.49
N VAL A 19 11.18 20.05 7.62
CA VAL A 19 11.90 19.09 8.49
C VAL A 19 13.15 18.59 7.77
N ARG A 20 14.33 18.77 8.38
CA ARG A 20 15.61 18.31 7.81
C ARG A 20 15.73 16.79 7.95
N PRO A 21 16.02 16.05 6.87
CA PRO A 21 16.14 14.59 6.93
C PRO A 21 17.37 14.15 7.74
N SER A 22 17.24 13.08 8.47
CA SER A 22 18.32 12.37 9.16
C SER A 22 19.15 11.50 8.18
N PRO A 23 20.44 11.25 8.39
CA PRO A 23 21.32 10.69 7.36
C PRO A 23 21.39 9.16 7.26
N LEU A 24 20.58 8.41 7.97
CA LEU A 24 20.52 6.93 7.90
C LEU A 24 19.11 6.48 7.54
N ARG A 25 18.97 5.83 6.38
CA ARG A 25 17.71 5.25 5.94
C ARG A 25 17.92 3.81 5.53
N ALA A 26 17.04 2.93 6.01
CA ALA A 26 16.81 1.67 5.35
C ALA A 26 16.27 1.95 3.95
N GLN A 27 16.66 1.14 2.97
CA GLN A 27 16.09 1.21 1.63
C GLN A 27 14.70 0.59 1.69
N GLU A 28 13.68 1.37 1.37
CA GLU A 28 12.32 0.87 1.28
C GLU A 28 12.17 -0.19 0.20
N SER A 29 11.27 -1.14 0.46
CA SER A 29 10.89 -2.16 -0.50
C SER A 29 10.21 -1.55 -1.73
N PRO A 30 10.48 -2.06 -2.95
CA PRO A 30 9.81 -1.59 -4.15
C PRO A 30 8.40 -2.17 -4.35
N TYR A 31 7.94 -3.05 -3.46
CA TYR A 31 6.65 -3.70 -3.61
C TYR A 31 5.48 -2.72 -3.53
N MET A 32 4.38 -3.08 -4.16
CA MET A 32 3.15 -2.31 -4.23
C MET A 32 1.97 -3.01 -3.55
N VAL A 33 2.00 -4.35 -3.52
CA VAL A 33 0.94 -5.21 -2.94
C VAL A 33 1.54 -6.16 -1.91
N THR A 34 2.76 -6.61 -2.14
CA THR A 34 3.48 -7.49 -1.21
C THR A 34 4.14 -6.65 -0.12
N TYR A 35 4.06 -7.10 1.11
CA TYR A 35 4.76 -6.49 2.25
C TYR A 35 5.97 -7.33 2.64
N ASP A 36 7.05 -6.68 3.04
CA ASP A 36 8.14 -7.34 3.74
C ASP A 36 8.01 -7.20 5.27
N HIS A 37 9.04 -7.54 6.03
CA HIS A 37 9.01 -7.52 7.50
C HIS A 37 9.48 -6.20 8.11
N TYR A 38 9.82 -5.21 7.30
CA TYR A 38 10.23 -3.91 7.81
C TYR A 38 9.01 -3.09 8.25
N LEU A 39 9.18 -2.37 9.34
CA LEU A 39 8.19 -1.45 9.90
C LEU A 39 8.78 -0.04 9.84
N GLU A 40 7.92 0.95 9.87
CA GLU A 40 8.33 2.36 9.96
C GLU A 40 9.16 2.62 11.22
N GLU A 41 10.16 3.50 11.13
CA GLU A 41 11.04 3.82 12.26
C GLU A 41 10.25 4.46 13.43
N PRO A 42 10.53 4.06 14.69
CA PRO A 42 9.81 4.61 15.85
C PRO A 42 9.84 6.14 15.92
N GLY A 43 8.66 6.75 15.94
CA GLY A 43 8.49 8.19 15.98
C GLY A 43 8.59 8.90 14.63
N SER A 44 8.81 8.17 13.54
CA SER A 44 8.74 8.69 12.16
C SER A 44 7.31 8.61 11.61
N LEU A 45 7.01 9.49 10.68
CA LEU A 45 5.79 9.50 9.87
C LEU A 45 6.18 9.44 8.41
N GLU A 46 5.64 8.48 7.67
CA GLU A 46 5.64 8.53 6.21
C GLU A 46 4.29 9.03 5.71
N VAL A 47 4.31 9.80 4.65
CA VAL A 47 3.10 10.20 3.91
C VAL A 47 3.30 9.77 2.48
N GLU A 48 2.44 8.89 1.98
CA GLU A 48 2.47 8.41 0.61
C GLU A 48 1.19 8.78 -0.14
N TYR A 49 1.33 9.20 -1.37
CA TYR A 49 0.25 9.19 -2.36
C TYR A 49 0.49 8.04 -3.32
N PHE A 50 -0.48 7.16 -3.39
CA PHE A 50 -0.49 6.00 -4.26
C PHE A 50 -1.55 6.14 -5.34
N SER A 51 -1.28 5.60 -6.52
CA SER A 51 -2.15 5.72 -7.69
C SER A 51 -2.12 4.46 -8.54
N THR A 52 -3.29 4.05 -9.01
CA THR A 52 -3.47 2.93 -9.94
C THR A 52 -4.33 3.35 -11.12
N LEU A 53 -3.79 3.24 -12.33
CA LEU A 53 -4.58 3.24 -13.56
C LEU A 53 -4.91 1.79 -13.90
N GLY A 54 -6.21 1.47 -13.97
CA GLY A 54 -6.70 0.13 -14.29
C GLY A 54 -7.45 0.11 -15.61
N THR A 55 -7.11 -0.85 -16.49
CA THR A 55 -7.81 -1.12 -17.73
C THR A 55 -8.64 -2.37 -17.55
N GLN A 56 -9.97 -2.20 -17.54
CA GLN A 56 -10.93 -3.26 -17.37
C GLN A 56 -11.17 -4.04 -18.68
N ARG A 57 -11.63 -5.28 -18.57
CA ARG A 57 -12.15 -6.09 -19.69
C ARG A 57 -13.61 -5.80 -19.94
N ALA A 58 -14.35 -5.46 -18.89
CA ALA A 58 -15.74 -4.99 -18.91
C ALA A 58 -15.85 -3.65 -18.17
N GLY A 59 -16.82 -2.81 -18.53
CA GLY A 59 -16.98 -1.49 -17.91
C GLY A 59 -16.00 -0.44 -18.42
N HIS A 60 -15.75 0.57 -17.61
CA HIS A 60 -14.88 1.70 -17.93
C HIS A 60 -13.57 1.60 -17.20
N ASP A 61 -12.47 1.98 -17.85
CA ASP A 61 -11.17 2.15 -17.20
C ASP A 61 -11.27 3.15 -16.05
N PHE A 62 -10.39 3.01 -15.06
CA PHE A 62 -10.43 3.79 -13.85
C PHE A 62 -9.04 4.28 -13.40
N HIS A 63 -9.06 5.29 -12.57
CA HIS A 63 -7.93 5.78 -11.81
C HIS A 63 -8.31 5.75 -10.32
N ALA A 64 -7.77 4.82 -9.58
CA ALA A 64 -7.85 4.77 -8.12
C ALA A 64 -6.63 5.45 -7.50
N GLY A 65 -6.80 6.03 -6.32
CA GLY A 65 -5.70 6.62 -5.58
C GLY A 65 -6.04 6.73 -4.11
N TRP A 66 -5.01 6.63 -3.26
CA TRP A 66 -5.16 6.87 -1.83
C TRP A 66 -4.04 7.73 -1.28
N LEU A 67 -4.35 8.38 -0.18
CA LEU A 67 -3.40 9.08 0.66
C LEU A 67 -3.20 8.26 1.92
N GLU A 68 -1.97 7.89 2.18
CA GLU A 68 -1.54 7.05 3.29
C GLU A 68 -0.72 7.85 4.29
N PHE A 69 -0.94 7.57 5.56
CA PHE A 69 -0.19 8.10 6.70
C PHE A 69 0.29 6.94 7.54
N GLU A 70 1.56 6.57 7.38
CA GLU A 70 2.21 5.50 8.15
C GLU A 70 2.99 6.09 9.32
N TYR A 71 2.74 5.61 10.54
CA TYR A 71 3.42 6.08 11.75
C TYR A 71 4.05 4.92 12.52
N GLY A 72 5.36 5.00 12.72
CA GLY A 72 6.11 4.09 13.58
C GLY A 72 5.81 4.39 15.06
N ALA A 73 4.84 3.70 15.64
CA ALA A 73 4.46 3.91 17.03
C ALA A 73 5.53 3.37 18.00
N THR A 74 6.11 2.20 17.70
CA THR A 74 7.21 1.58 18.45
C THR A 74 8.09 0.74 17.50
N ALA A 75 9.20 0.19 17.99
CA ALA A 75 10.04 -0.70 17.19
C ALA A 75 9.38 -2.03 16.76
N TRP A 76 8.18 -2.32 17.26
CA TRP A 76 7.43 -3.55 16.98
C TRP A 76 6.01 -3.30 16.52
N TRP A 77 5.58 -2.03 16.37
CA TRP A 77 4.24 -1.65 15.96
C TRP A 77 4.26 -0.41 15.06
N THR A 78 3.72 -0.54 13.88
CA THR A 78 3.39 0.53 12.94
C THR A 78 1.89 0.59 12.76
N THR A 79 1.32 1.80 12.64
CA THR A 79 -0.09 2.02 12.35
C THR A 79 -0.24 2.94 11.15
N GLU A 80 -1.22 2.66 10.29
CA GLU A 80 -1.42 3.36 9.03
C GLU A 80 -2.89 3.73 8.84
N LEU A 81 -3.13 4.88 8.23
CA LEU A 81 -4.46 5.34 7.85
C LEU A 81 -4.46 5.67 6.36
N TYR A 82 -5.39 5.07 5.64
CA TYR A 82 -5.61 5.30 4.21
C TYR A 82 -6.90 6.07 3.98
N LEU A 83 -6.88 6.98 3.02
CA LEU A 83 -8.04 7.69 2.51
C LEU A 83 -8.16 7.40 1.02
N ASP A 84 -9.15 6.61 0.64
CA ASP A 84 -9.29 6.03 -0.69
C ASP A 84 -10.27 6.80 -1.56
N GLY A 85 -9.95 6.94 -2.83
CA GLY A 85 -10.79 7.60 -3.82
C GLY A 85 -10.56 7.09 -5.22
N GLN A 86 -11.56 7.24 -6.08
CA GLN A 86 -11.52 6.73 -7.42
C GLN A 86 -12.24 7.62 -8.43
N THR A 87 -11.69 7.68 -9.62
CA THR A 87 -12.33 8.22 -10.83
C THR A 87 -12.55 7.08 -11.81
N THR A 88 -13.79 6.75 -12.10
CA THR A 88 -14.16 5.87 -13.21
C THR A 88 -14.38 6.73 -14.45
N PHE A 89 -13.64 6.47 -15.54
CA PHE A 89 -13.71 7.29 -16.74
C PHE A 89 -15.10 7.21 -17.39
N HIS A 90 -15.59 8.35 -17.87
CA HIS A 90 -16.95 8.53 -18.39
C HIS A 90 -18.08 8.29 -17.39
N ASP A 91 -17.77 8.25 -16.10
CA ASP A 91 -18.75 8.15 -15.01
C ASP A 91 -18.53 9.29 -14.00
N SER A 92 -17.83 9.05 -12.90
CA SER A 92 -17.66 10.04 -11.82
C SER A 92 -16.39 9.81 -10.99
N THR A 93 -16.06 10.81 -10.18
CA THR A 93 -15.04 10.71 -9.11
C THR A 93 -15.75 10.59 -7.77
N VAL A 94 -15.38 9.61 -6.97
CA VAL A 94 -15.96 9.32 -5.66
C VAL A 94 -14.86 9.10 -4.63
N PHE A 95 -15.15 9.48 -3.38
CA PHE A 95 -14.42 8.99 -2.22
C PHE A 95 -14.94 7.59 -1.93
N THR A 96 -14.07 6.59 -1.93
CA THR A 96 -14.47 5.19 -1.76
C THR A 96 -14.45 4.74 -0.31
N GLY A 97 -13.57 5.28 0.52
CA GLY A 97 -13.59 4.93 1.93
C GLY A 97 -12.27 5.21 2.65
N PHE A 98 -12.10 4.52 3.74
CA PHE A 98 -10.86 4.56 4.51
C PHE A 98 -10.50 3.16 5.01
N ARG A 99 -9.21 2.96 5.29
CA ARG A 99 -8.67 1.73 5.87
C ARG A 99 -7.77 2.10 7.05
N TRP A 100 -7.75 1.26 8.07
CA TRP A 100 -6.90 1.41 9.24
C TRP A 100 -6.12 0.14 9.48
N GLU A 101 -4.85 0.21 9.17
CA GLU A 101 -3.89 -0.88 9.22
C GLU A 101 -3.02 -0.82 10.47
N ASN A 102 -2.64 -1.99 10.98
CA ASN A 102 -1.69 -2.14 12.08
C ASN A 102 -0.77 -3.34 11.80
N ARG A 103 0.52 -3.11 11.84
CA ARG A 103 1.54 -4.15 11.67
C ARG A 103 2.31 -4.38 12.97
N PHE A 104 2.41 -5.64 13.38
CA PHE A 104 3.05 -6.05 14.62
C PHE A 104 4.19 -7.02 14.34
N ARG A 105 5.43 -6.62 14.61
CA ARG A 105 6.58 -7.50 14.54
C ARG A 105 6.54 -8.52 15.67
N LEU A 106 6.52 -9.81 15.34
CA LEU A 106 6.39 -10.88 16.30
C LEU A 106 7.74 -11.28 16.95
N LEU A 107 8.86 -10.98 16.29
CA LEU A 107 10.20 -11.31 16.76
C LEU A 107 11.05 -10.04 16.86
N GLN A 108 11.73 -9.83 17.99
CA GLN A 108 12.52 -8.62 18.24
C GLN A 108 13.87 -8.56 17.49
N ARG A 109 14.35 -9.71 16.99
CA ARG A 109 15.61 -9.80 16.26
C ARG A 109 15.38 -10.46 14.92
N GLU A 110 16.26 -10.23 13.97
CA GLU A 110 16.22 -10.94 12.69
C GLU A 110 16.46 -12.44 12.85
N HIS A 111 15.63 -13.22 12.21
CA HIS A 111 15.66 -14.68 12.17
C HIS A 111 15.72 -15.16 10.71
N PHE A 112 15.70 -16.50 10.53
CA PHE A 112 15.65 -17.08 9.19
C PHE A 112 14.39 -16.65 8.42
N ILE A 113 13.26 -16.52 9.10
CA ILE A 113 12.03 -15.91 8.61
C ILE A 113 11.59 -14.90 9.66
N ASN A 114 11.14 -13.73 9.23
CA ASN A 114 10.74 -12.62 10.09
C ASN A 114 9.23 -12.40 9.96
N PRO A 115 8.42 -12.98 10.86
CA PRO A 115 6.97 -12.84 10.79
C PRO A 115 6.52 -11.48 11.35
N VAL A 116 5.60 -10.84 10.63
CA VAL A 116 4.84 -9.67 11.07
C VAL A 116 3.36 -10.01 10.94
N LEU A 117 2.60 -9.74 11.98
CA LEU A 117 1.14 -9.83 11.95
C LEU A 117 0.60 -8.50 11.43
N TYR A 118 -0.25 -8.56 10.42
CA TYR A 118 -0.96 -7.45 9.83
C TYR A 118 -2.45 -7.59 10.15
N ILE A 119 -3.07 -6.50 10.57
CA ILE A 119 -4.49 -6.40 10.86
C ILE A 119 -4.99 -5.09 10.28
N GLU A 120 -5.94 -5.13 9.35
CA GLU A 120 -6.57 -3.96 8.78
C GLU A 120 -8.09 -4.02 8.97
N TYR A 121 -8.67 -2.88 9.33
CA TYR A 121 -10.11 -2.65 9.26
C TYR A 121 -10.40 -1.75 8.06
N GLU A 122 -11.33 -2.17 7.25
CA GLU A 122 -11.74 -1.48 6.03
C GLU A 122 -13.19 -1.03 6.11
N GLN A 123 -13.43 0.20 5.66
CA GLN A 123 -14.76 0.70 5.35
C GLN A 123 -14.73 1.25 3.93
N ILE A 124 -15.06 0.39 2.98
CA ILE A 124 -14.92 0.66 1.56
C ILE A 124 -16.27 0.56 0.86
N SER A 125 -16.54 1.50 -0.02
CA SER A 125 -17.71 1.51 -0.91
C SER A 125 -17.52 0.47 -2.02
N GLU A 126 -18.59 -0.19 -2.44
CA GLU A 126 -18.58 -1.11 -3.61
C GLU A 126 -18.24 -0.41 -4.94
N ALA A 127 -18.08 0.91 -4.95
CA ALA A 127 -17.54 1.63 -6.10
C ALA A 127 -16.02 1.49 -6.25
N ASP A 128 -15.31 1.02 -5.23
CA ASP A 128 -13.88 0.72 -5.32
C ASP A 128 -13.63 -0.46 -6.28
N LYS A 129 -12.55 -0.39 -7.05
CA LYS A 129 -12.25 -1.38 -8.09
C LYS A 129 -10.89 -2.06 -7.90
N ILE A 130 -10.22 -1.80 -6.80
CA ILE A 130 -8.84 -2.24 -6.66
C ILE A 130 -8.47 -2.78 -5.29
N VAL A 131 -9.13 -2.39 -4.21
CA VAL A 131 -8.78 -2.81 -2.85
C VAL A 131 -8.89 -4.33 -2.71
N LYS A 132 -9.92 -4.94 -3.29
CA LYS A 132 -10.21 -6.39 -3.20
C LYS A 132 -9.51 -7.27 -4.24
N GLU A 133 -8.59 -6.76 -5.03
CA GLU A 133 -7.96 -7.52 -6.13
C GLU A 133 -7.13 -8.74 -5.68
N VAL A 134 -6.81 -8.83 -4.41
CA VAL A 134 -5.97 -9.88 -3.83
C VAL A 134 -6.73 -10.91 -3.01
N GLU A 135 -8.05 -10.85 -2.98
CA GLU A 135 -8.86 -11.69 -2.10
C GLU A 135 -10.06 -12.34 -2.77
N GLY A 136 -10.56 -13.40 -2.15
CA GLY A 136 -11.84 -14.04 -2.46
C GLY A 136 -12.05 -14.38 -3.92
N HIS A 137 -13.24 -14.07 -4.38
CA HIS A 137 -13.73 -14.23 -5.76
C HIS A 137 -13.90 -12.89 -6.45
N ASP A 138 -13.03 -11.92 -6.18
CA ASP A 138 -13.07 -10.64 -6.87
C ASP A 138 -12.87 -10.84 -8.38
N VAL A 139 -13.90 -10.54 -9.15
CA VAL A 139 -13.91 -10.68 -10.60
C VAL A 139 -14.21 -9.36 -11.27
N GLU A 140 -13.51 -9.06 -12.35
CA GLU A 140 -13.64 -7.79 -13.08
C GLU A 140 -15.07 -7.46 -13.51
N ALA A 141 -15.92 -8.47 -13.74
CA ALA A 141 -17.32 -8.27 -14.13
C ALA A 141 -18.12 -7.47 -13.09
N ASP A 142 -17.80 -7.60 -11.82
CA ASP A 142 -18.49 -6.92 -10.70
C ASP A 142 -18.17 -5.42 -10.69
N HIS A 143 -17.08 -5.02 -11.31
CA HIS A 143 -16.65 -3.63 -11.40
C HIS A 143 -17.31 -2.83 -12.54
N ALA A 144 -18.19 -3.44 -13.33
CA ALA A 144 -18.92 -2.77 -14.42
C ALA A 144 -20.09 -1.88 -13.93
N VAL A 145 -20.47 -1.98 -12.65
CA VAL A 145 -21.57 -1.21 -12.06
C VAL A 145 -21.21 0.28 -12.01
N PRO A 146 -22.11 1.20 -12.46
CA PRO A 146 -21.87 2.64 -12.36
C PRO A 146 -21.67 3.11 -10.90
N ASN A 147 -20.77 4.05 -10.67
CA ASN A 147 -20.46 4.58 -9.35
C ASN A 147 -21.68 5.11 -8.59
N ALA A 148 -22.65 5.71 -9.29
CA ALA A 148 -23.88 6.22 -8.66
C ALA A 148 -24.71 5.14 -7.95
N ILE A 149 -24.59 3.88 -8.38
CA ILE A 149 -25.24 2.71 -7.81
C ILE A 149 -24.29 2.05 -6.81
N ALA A 150 -23.09 1.70 -7.23
CA ALA A 150 -22.10 0.97 -6.43
C ALA A 150 -21.74 1.68 -5.11
N ARG A 151 -21.63 3.04 -5.13
CA ARG A 151 -21.36 3.83 -3.93
C ARG A 151 -22.43 3.78 -2.84
N GLN A 152 -23.59 3.17 -3.09
CA GLN A 152 -24.65 3.01 -2.07
C GLN A 152 -24.39 1.79 -1.18
N GLY A 153 -23.65 0.82 -1.68
CA GLY A 153 -23.12 -0.29 -0.88
C GLY A 153 -21.85 0.13 -0.15
N HIS A 154 -21.71 -0.33 1.09
CA HIS A 154 -20.53 -0.15 1.90
C HIS A 154 -20.19 -1.48 2.56
N ASN A 155 -18.95 -1.90 2.38
CA ASN A 155 -18.40 -3.08 3.01
C ASN A 155 -17.58 -2.67 4.24
N HIS A 156 -17.78 -3.40 5.32
CA HIS A 156 -16.94 -3.32 6.51
C HIS A 156 -16.24 -4.66 6.67
N GLU A 157 -14.93 -4.65 6.64
CA GLU A 157 -14.14 -5.87 6.57
C GLU A 157 -12.97 -5.84 7.56
N LEU A 158 -12.53 -7.02 7.94
CA LEU A 158 -11.34 -7.22 8.73
C LEU A 158 -10.38 -8.09 7.91
N GLU A 159 -9.28 -7.51 7.48
CA GLU A 159 -8.23 -8.25 6.79
C GLU A 159 -7.11 -8.63 7.77
N LEU A 160 -6.63 -9.84 7.63
CA LEU A 160 -5.52 -10.42 8.37
C LEU A 160 -4.47 -10.93 7.38
N LYS A 161 -3.22 -10.47 7.50
CA LYS A 161 -2.08 -11.03 6.75
C LYS A 161 -1.01 -11.55 7.71
N LEU A 162 -0.33 -12.59 7.30
CA LEU A 162 0.93 -12.99 7.91
C LEU A 162 2.07 -12.64 6.94
N LEU A 163 2.81 -11.58 7.25
CA LEU A 163 3.91 -11.13 6.41
C LEU A 163 5.16 -11.94 6.78
N LEU A 164 5.62 -12.75 5.83
CA LEU A 164 6.81 -13.59 5.98
C LEU A 164 7.86 -13.13 4.97
N SER A 165 8.99 -12.65 5.42
CA SER A 165 10.05 -12.27 4.49
C SER A 165 11.45 -12.58 4.98
N LYS A 166 12.38 -12.64 4.03
CA LYS A 166 13.79 -12.98 4.25
C LYS A 166 14.69 -12.23 3.27
N ASN A 167 15.76 -11.67 3.83
CA ASN A 167 16.88 -11.17 3.02
C ASN A 167 17.97 -12.23 2.89
N PHE A 168 18.39 -12.55 1.67
CA PHE A 168 19.54 -13.40 1.41
C PHE A 168 20.26 -13.01 0.13
N SER A 169 21.58 -12.95 0.16
CA SER A 169 22.42 -12.61 -1.00
C SER A 169 22.00 -11.35 -1.76
N GLY A 170 21.46 -10.36 -1.03
CA GLY A 170 20.96 -9.10 -1.57
C GLY A 170 19.56 -9.16 -2.19
N TRP A 171 18.90 -10.30 -2.17
CA TRP A 171 17.48 -10.41 -2.48
C TRP A 171 16.64 -10.32 -1.23
N ASN A 172 15.53 -9.61 -1.32
CA ASN A 172 14.39 -9.73 -0.41
C ASN A 172 13.37 -10.65 -1.07
N VAL A 173 12.88 -11.66 -0.34
CA VAL A 173 11.76 -12.51 -0.76
C VAL A 173 10.70 -12.45 0.31
N ALA A 174 9.47 -12.18 -0.09
CA ALA A 174 8.33 -12.03 0.79
C ALA A 174 7.14 -12.88 0.34
N VAL A 175 6.38 -13.39 1.29
CA VAL A 175 5.15 -14.17 1.08
C VAL A 175 4.12 -13.73 2.11
N ASN A 176 2.97 -13.31 1.64
CA ASN A 176 1.87 -12.80 2.45
C ASN A 176 0.59 -13.61 2.18
N PRO A 177 0.34 -14.74 2.87
CA PRO A 177 -1.00 -15.28 2.91
C PRO A 177 -1.93 -14.32 3.65
N LEU A 178 -3.14 -14.17 3.14
CA LEU A 178 -4.14 -13.27 3.70
C LEU A 178 -5.51 -13.94 3.83
N ALA A 179 -6.30 -13.44 4.76
CA ALA A 179 -7.68 -13.84 4.98
C ALA A 179 -8.51 -12.61 5.37
N THR A 180 -9.58 -12.36 4.63
CA THR A 180 -10.51 -11.26 4.86
C THR A 180 -11.83 -11.77 5.38
N LYS A 181 -12.42 -11.05 6.32
CA LYS A 181 -13.73 -11.34 6.88
C LYS A 181 -14.67 -10.17 6.63
N PRO A 182 -15.62 -10.30 5.69
CA PRO A 182 -16.72 -9.35 5.59
C PRO A 182 -17.55 -9.35 6.88
N LEU A 183 -17.66 -8.17 7.50
CA LEU A 183 -18.39 -7.97 8.77
C LEU A 183 -19.80 -7.46 8.50
N LEU A 184 -19.94 -6.51 7.57
CA LEU A 184 -21.20 -5.89 7.18
C LEU A 184 -21.18 -5.56 5.67
N PRO A 185 -22.03 -6.22 4.84
CA PRO A 185 -22.80 -7.42 5.19
C PRO A 185 -21.89 -8.60 5.59
N SER A 186 -22.34 -9.47 6.49
CA SER A 186 -21.55 -10.61 6.91
C SER A 186 -21.45 -11.65 5.78
N GLY A 187 -20.22 -12.06 5.47
CA GLY A 187 -19.88 -13.03 4.43
C GLY A 187 -19.02 -14.20 4.93
N PRO A 188 -18.62 -15.12 4.06
CA PRO A 188 -17.61 -16.14 4.36
C PRO A 188 -16.25 -15.50 4.64
N TRP A 189 -15.28 -16.29 5.13
CA TRP A 189 -13.88 -15.88 5.07
C TRP A 189 -13.39 -16.00 3.63
N GLU A 190 -12.76 -14.99 3.14
CA GLU A 190 -12.12 -14.90 1.84
C GLU A 190 -10.60 -15.05 1.99
N PHE A 191 -9.94 -15.64 1.01
CA PHE A 191 -8.52 -15.94 1.07
C PHE A 191 -7.79 -15.38 -0.15
N GLY A 192 -6.51 -15.02 0.06
CA GLY A 192 -5.65 -14.56 -1.00
C GLY A 192 -4.17 -14.69 -0.65
N TYR A 193 -3.34 -14.22 -1.57
CA TYR A 193 -1.91 -14.26 -1.41
C TYR A 193 -1.23 -13.11 -2.15
N ALA A 194 -0.08 -12.67 -1.62
CA ALA A 194 0.89 -11.90 -2.35
C ALA A 194 2.30 -12.47 -2.14
N VAL A 195 3.11 -12.51 -3.19
CA VAL A 195 4.48 -13.03 -3.18
C VAL A 195 5.35 -12.07 -3.97
N GLY A 196 6.50 -11.68 -3.41
CA GLY A 196 7.42 -10.77 -4.06
C GLY A 196 8.88 -11.21 -3.94
N ALA A 197 9.67 -10.84 -4.94
CA ALA A 197 11.12 -10.94 -4.90
C ALA A 197 11.74 -9.66 -5.48
N SER A 198 12.62 -9.02 -4.73
CA SER A 198 13.26 -7.77 -5.13
C SER A 198 14.72 -7.69 -4.68
N ARG A 199 15.46 -6.78 -5.29
CA ARG A 199 16.83 -6.48 -4.83
C ARG A 199 17.22 -5.04 -5.19
N PRO A 200 18.12 -4.40 -4.41
CA PRO A 200 18.77 -3.17 -4.83
C PRO A 200 19.69 -3.40 -6.04
N LEU A 201 19.84 -2.41 -6.92
CA LEU A 201 20.72 -2.49 -8.09
C LEU A 201 22.21 -2.43 -7.72
N ALA A 202 22.55 -2.05 -6.50
CA ALA A 202 23.88 -2.17 -5.92
C ALA A 202 23.77 -2.49 -4.42
N LEU A 203 24.63 -3.41 -3.94
CA LEU A 203 24.69 -3.82 -2.52
C LEU A 203 25.68 -3.01 -1.70
N LYS A 204 26.45 -2.13 -2.34
CA LYS A 204 27.42 -1.26 -1.66
C LYS A 204 27.08 0.19 -1.97
N ALA A 205 27.09 1.00 -0.92
CA ALA A 205 26.93 2.43 -1.06
C ALA A 205 28.12 3.06 -1.82
N SER A 206 27.84 4.03 -2.63
CA SER A 206 28.86 4.85 -3.29
C SER A 206 29.61 5.71 -2.29
N ALA A 207 30.87 6.04 -2.57
CA ALA A 207 31.68 6.88 -1.69
C ALA A 207 31.10 8.32 -1.54
N GLN A 208 30.35 8.78 -2.52
CA GLN A 208 29.65 10.07 -2.50
C GLN A 208 28.15 9.84 -2.68
N LYS A 209 27.34 10.51 -1.86
CA LYS A 209 25.88 10.49 -2.01
C LYS A 209 25.49 11.19 -3.32
N CYS A 210 24.69 10.56 -4.12
CA CYS A 210 24.10 11.13 -5.35
C CYS A 210 22.66 10.66 -5.54
N ASN A 211 21.85 11.45 -6.21
CA ASN A 211 20.44 11.09 -6.44
C ASN A 211 20.30 9.88 -7.37
N PHE A 212 21.17 9.73 -8.35
CA PHE A 212 21.15 8.67 -9.35
C PHE A 212 22.20 7.58 -9.10
N CYS A 213 22.68 7.41 -7.87
CA CYS A 213 23.52 6.29 -7.50
C CYS A 213 22.73 4.99 -7.59
N ARG A 214 23.37 3.90 -8.05
CA ARG A 214 22.70 2.60 -8.28
C ARG A 214 22.10 1.99 -7.02
N GLU A 215 22.69 2.26 -5.86
CA GLU A 215 22.18 1.84 -4.56
C GLU A 215 20.84 2.47 -4.19
N ASN A 216 20.45 3.59 -4.82
CA ASN A 216 19.16 4.23 -4.59
C ASN A 216 18.02 3.55 -5.38
N PHE A 217 18.33 2.61 -6.25
CA PHE A 217 17.35 1.91 -7.06
C PHE A 217 17.21 0.46 -6.61
N SER A 218 15.98 0.00 -6.52
CA SER A 218 15.62 -1.40 -6.36
C SER A 218 14.64 -1.83 -7.43
N ALA A 219 14.65 -3.10 -7.78
CA ALA A 219 13.72 -3.69 -8.74
C ALA A 219 13.40 -5.12 -8.37
N GLY A 220 12.26 -5.59 -8.85
CA GLY A 220 11.79 -6.95 -8.60
C GLY A 220 10.51 -7.27 -9.36
N ALA A 221 9.80 -8.25 -8.85
CA ALA A 221 8.48 -8.63 -9.32
C ALA A 221 7.63 -9.11 -8.14
N GLU A 222 6.33 -9.00 -8.30
CA GLU A 222 5.35 -9.56 -7.37
C GLU A 222 4.24 -10.29 -8.14
N MET A 223 3.65 -11.27 -7.50
CA MET A 223 2.49 -12.02 -7.98
C MET A 223 1.47 -12.09 -6.83
N TYR A 224 0.21 -11.81 -7.13
CA TYR A 224 -0.85 -11.78 -6.14
C TYR A 224 -2.21 -12.15 -6.74
N GLY A 225 -3.18 -12.48 -5.88
CA GLY A 225 -4.54 -12.81 -6.28
C GLY A 225 -5.32 -13.58 -5.23
N GLY A 226 -6.60 -13.81 -5.53
CA GLY A 226 -7.53 -14.51 -4.67
C GLY A 226 -7.34 -16.04 -4.67
N LEU A 227 -7.79 -16.66 -3.59
CA LEU A 227 -7.82 -18.12 -3.40
C LEU A 227 -9.24 -18.63 -3.08
N GLY A 228 -10.26 -17.82 -3.40
CA GLY A 228 -11.65 -18.13 -3.10
C GLY A 228 -11.99 -17.93 -1.62
N ASP A 229 -13.07 -18.55 -1.18
CA ASP A 229 -13.59 -18.39 0.16
C ASP A 229 -13.78 -19.75 0.88
N THR A 230 -14.32 -19.73 2.10
CA THR A 230 -14.61 -20.96 2.88
C THR A 230 -15.71 -21.82 2.28
N ILE A 231 -16.52 -21.30 1.37
CA ILE A 231 -17.61 -22.05 0.69
C ILE A 231 -17.08 -22.67 -0.60
N SER A 232 -16.30 -21.90 -1.36
CA SER A 232 -15.72 -22.27 -2.66
C SER A 232 -14.22 -21.95 -2.67
N PRO A 233 -13.37 -22.73 -2.01
CA PRO A 233 -11.93 -22.48 -1.99
C PRO A 233 -11.29 -22.89 -3.32
N GLY A 234 -10.29 -22.14 -3.75
CA GLY A 234 -9.49 -22.45 -4.94
C GLY A 234 -9.32 -21.27 -5.90
N LEU A 235 -8.97 -21.59 -7.15
CA LEU A 235 -8.64 -20.58 -8.17
C LEU A 235 -9.79 -20.32 -9.16
N HIS A 236 -10.97 -20.84 -8.89
CA HIS A 236 -12.15 -20.65 -9.72
C HIS A 236 -12.74 -19.27 -9.47
N GLU A 237 -12.97 -18.51 -10.53
CA GLU A 237 -13.51 -17.13 -10.45
C GLU A 237 -12.71 -16.19 -9.54
N THR A 238 -11.38 -16.36 -9.51
CA THR A 238 -10.46 -15.50 -8.77
C THR A 238 -9.58 -14.70 -9.72
N SER A 239 -9.19 -13.50 -9.34
CA SER A 239 -8.24 -12.68 -10.08
C SER A 239 -6.78 -13.00 -9.72
N HIS A 240 -5.88 -12.93 -10.70
CA HIS A 240 -4.45 -13.13 -10.51
C HIS A 240 -3.64 -12.16 -11.36
N TYR A 241 -2.57 -11.63 -10.78
CA TYR A 241 -1.72 -10.63 -11.40
C TYR A 241 -0.24 -10.98 -11.28
N LEU A 242 0.53 -10.59 -12.31
CA LEU A 242 1.99 -10.54 -12.26
C LEU A 242 2.42 -9.11 -12.54
N ALA A 243 3.23 -8.54 -11.66
CA ALA A 243 3.70 -7.18 -11.77
C ALA A 243 5.22 -7.09 -11.64
N ALA A 244 5.85 -6.26 -12.47
CA ALA A 244 7.21 -5.82 -12.22
C ALA A 244 7.17 -4.64 -11.25
N VAL A 245 8.18 -4.50 -10.39
CA VAL A 245 8.27 -3.39 -9.42
C VAL A 245 9.63 -2.71 -9.49
N ALA A 246 9.65 -1.40 -9.34
CA ALA A 246 10.85 -0.63 -9.19
C ALA A 246 10.65 0.53 -8.22
N ALA A 247 11.68 0.85 -7.43
CA ALA A 247 11.70 2.00 -6.56
C ALA A 247 12.98 2.82 -6.73
N TRP A 248 12.85 4.12 -6.51
CA TRP A 248 13.93 5.09 -6.46
C TRP A 248 13.88 5.84 -5.14
N ASN A 249 14.77 5.49 -4.22
CA ASN A 249 14.90 6.06 -2.89
C ASN A 249 15.90 7.22 -2.93
N LEU A 250 15.43 8.45 -2.85
CA LEU A 250 16.28 9.63 -2.90
C LEU A 250 16.93 9.92 -1.53
N PRO A 251 18.19 10.36 -1.49
CA PRO A 251 18.85 10.77 -0.25
C PRO A 251 18.13 11.90 0.50
N SER A 252 17.24 12.63 -0.18
CA SER A 252 16.41 13.69 0.40
C SER A 252 15.19 13.18 1.17
N GLY A 253 14.94 11.87 1.13
CA GLY A 253 13.81 11.25 1.82
C GLY A 253 12.53 11.15 1.03
N TRP A 254 12.62 11.24 -0.26
CA TRP A 254 11.54 10.88 -1.15
C TRP A 254 11.75 9.48 -1.70
N THR A 255 10.69 8.73 -1.80
CA THR A 255 10.63 7.45 -2.50
C THR A 255 9.65 7.55 -3.66
N LEU A 256 10.06 7.07 -4.82
CA LEU A 256 9.22 6.94 -6.00
C LEU A 256 9.12 5.45 -6.33
N ARG A 257 7.90 4.94 -6.48
CA ARG A 257 7.64 3.54 -6.84
C ARG A 257 6.85 3.47 -8.14
N VAL A 258 7.07 2.42 -8.93
CA VAL A 258 6.32 2.15 -10.16
C VAL A 258 6.17 0.65 -10.36
N SER A 259 4.97 0.23 -10.78
CA SER A 259 4.66 -1.18 -11.01
C SER A 259 3.65 -1.36 -12.16
N PRO A 260 4.10 -1.76 -13.34
CA PRO A 260 3.21 -2.30 -14.37
C PRO A 260 2.81 -3.73 -14.00
N GLY A 261 1.51 -3.97 -13.86
CA GLY A 261 0.91 -5.28 -13.54
C GLY A 261 0.00 -5.76 -14.68
N PHE A 262 -0.07 -7.06 -14.86
CA PHE A 262 -0.84 -7.72 -15.91
C PHE A 262 -1.72 -8.79 -15.29
N GLY A 263 -3.01 -8.78 -15.65
CA GLY A 263 -3.95 -9.82 -15.29
C GLY A 263 -3.64 -11.13 -16.03
N LEU A 264 -3.56 -12.22 -15.28
CA LEU A 264 -3.18 -13.54 -15.79
C LEU A 264 -4.36 -14.36 -16.29
N ASN A 265 -5.60 -13.95 -15.97
CA ASN A 265 -6.82 -14.63 -16.40
C ASN A 265 -7.92 -13.61 -16.74
N ASP A 266 -9.08 -14.09 -17.19
CA ASP A 266 -10.18 -13.24 -17.63
C ASP A 266 -10.98 -12.61 -16.46
N ASN A 267 -10.76 -13.06 -15.23
CA ASN A 267 -11.33 -12.47 -14.02
C ASN A 267 -10.52 -11.28 -13.50
N SER A 268 -9.33 -11.05 -14.03
CA SER A 268 -8.43 -9.96 -13.64
C SER A 268 -8.60 -8.75 -14.55
N HIS A 269 -8.33 -7.56 -14.03
CA HIS A 269 -8.12 -6.40 -14.88
C HIS A 269 -7.07 -6.70 -15.94
N ARG A 270 -7.22 -6.14 -17.14
CA ARG A 270 -6.32 -6.43 -18.25
C ARG A 270 -4.89 -6.03 -17.94
N TRP A 271 -4.70 -4.82 -17.42
CA TRP A 271 -3.45 -4.35 -16.85
C TRP A 271 -3.70 -3.25 -15.82
N LEU A 272 -2.74 -3.10 -14.93
CA LEU A 272 -2.71 -2.11 -13.87
C LEU A 272 -1.39 -1.36 -13.95
N MET A 273 -1.42 -0.04 -13.97
CA MET A 273 -0.22 0.79 -13.87
C MET A 273 -0.25 1.50 -12.53
N ARG A 274 0.59 1.06 -11.61
CA ARG A 274 0.72 1.63 -10.27
C ARG A 274 1.93 2.54 -10.19
N TRP A 275 1.81 3.60 -9.41
CA TRP A 275 2.92 4.43 -8.99
C TRP A 275 2.62 5.04 -7.62
N GLY A 276 3.69 5.25 -6.83
CA GLY A 276 3.62 5.85 -5.51
C GLY A 276 4.69 6.93 -5.35
N VAL A 277 4.38 7.92 -4.54
CA VAL A 277 5.31 8.96 -4.11
C VAL A 277 5.20 9.09 -2.60
N ALA A 278 6.26 8.70 -1.89
CA ALA A 278 6.33 8.74 -0.45
C ALA A 278 7.31 9.79 0.06
N ARG A 279 7.05 10.29 1.24
CA ARG A 279 7.94 11.17 2.00
C ARG A 279 7.95 10.81 3.47
N GLU A 280 9.12 10.41 3.97
CA GLU A 280 9.34 10.14 5.39
C GLU A 280 9.73 11.43 6.14
N PHE A 281 9.21 11.57 7.35
CA PHE A 281 9.47 12.65 8.32
C PHE A 281 10.04 12.06 9.60
N PRO A 282 11.39 11.84 9.67
CA PRO A 282 12.03 11.28 10.85
C PRO A 282 11.85 12.17 12.08
N GLY A 283 11.56 11.56 13.24
CA GLY A 283 11.40 12.28 14.50
C GLY A 283 10.12 13.14 14.57
N PHE A 284 9.13 12.87 13.74
CA PHE A 284 7.83 13.56 13.75
C PHE A 284 7.18 13.54 15.14
N GLY A 285 7.18 12.40 15.84
CA GLY A 285 6.62 12.26 17.18
C GLY A 285 7.28 13.18 18.20
N GLU A 286 8.61 13.36 18.14
CA GLU A 286 9.31 14.30 19.01
C GLU A 286 8.96 15.76 18.70
N ALA A 287 8.87 16.10 17.40
CA ALA A 287 8.50 17.44 16.97
C ALA A 287 7.08 17.80 17.44
N LEU A 288 6.15 16.86 17.30
CA LEU A 288 4.78 17.00 17.77
C LEU A 288 4.72 17.15 19.31
N GLY A 289 5.47 16.32 20.06
CA GLY A 289 5.58 16.42 21.51
C GLY A 289 6.11 17.77 22.01
N LYS A 290 7.09 18.35 21.32
CA LYS A 290 7.62 19.68 21.62
C LYS A 290 6.58 20.79 21.37
N LEU A 291 5.77 20.68 20.32
CA LEU A 291 4.72 21.65 19.99
C LEU A 291 3.65 21.72 21.10
N PHE A 292 3.29 20.58 21.69
CA PHE A 292 2.30 20.52 22.77
C PHE A 292 2.88 20.91 24.14
N ARG A 293 4.14 20.64 24.42
CA ARG A 293 4.81 21.04 25.68
C ARG A 293 5.20 22.52 25.71
N GLY A 294 5.46 23.14 24.57
CA GLY A 294 5.83 24.57 24.50
C GLY A 294 4.65 25.53 24.68
N ARG A 295 3.44 25.04 24.97
CA ARG A 295 2.25 25.82 25.28
C ARG A 295 1.87 25.82 26.78
N GLN A 296 2.69 25.23 27.63
CA GLN A 296 2.59 25.32 29.10
C GLN A 296 3.69 26.25 29.62
#